data_7423e859ad9e4af8b4f5717a26718270
#
_entry.id   7423e859ad9e4af8b4f5717a26718270
#
_cell.length_a   1.000
_cell.length_b   1.000
_cell.length_c   1.000
_cell.angle_alpha   90.00
_cell.angle_beta   90.00
_cell.angle_gamma   90.00
#
_symmetry.space_group_name_H-M   'P 1'
#
loop_
_entity.id
_entity.type
_entity.pdbx_description
1 polymer ?
#
loop_
_entity_poly.entity_id
_entity_poly.type
_entity_poly.pdbx_seq_one_letter_code
_entity_poly.pdbx_strand_id
1 'polypeptide(L)'
;MIRLARPAVAGLMLAAGIAACKKEGAAVDTTAMAKPADTTAAAAAVTTTPPPSKWTAPNTVGFAWAANNGEVQVAKLAETKAGNADVKAYAKMLVADHSKMLADVKALATKTSVVPDTTMDDVKDLMGHSRDELKDLTDKAKGADWDKDFIGKMVDDHQKVLDKLQDAVKNTTDSTWTKALTEASGKVQEHLTKAQELQAKLK
;
A
#
# COMPACT_ATOMS: atom_id res chain seq x y z
N MET A 1 -41.10 -16.30 -15.75
CA MET A 1 -40.68 -15.96 -17.13
C MET A 1 -40.59 -14.44 -17.23
N ILE A 2 -39.43 -13.86 -17.02
CA ILE A 2 -39.19 -12.43 -17.27
C ILE A 2 -37.88 -12.36 -18.06
N ARG A 3 -37.95 -11.77 -19.25
CA ARG A 3 -36.89 -11.70 -20.26
C ARG A 3 -35.95 -10.54 -19.93
N LEU A 4 -34.66 -10.82 -19.93
CA LEU A 4 -33.61 -9.80 -19.92
C LEU A 4 -33.51 -9.11 -21.28
N ALA A 5 -33.52 -7.79 -21.28
CA ALA A 5 -33.14 -6.96 -22.42
C ALA A 5 -31.69 -6.47 -22.25
N ARG A 6 -30.86 -6.75 -23.26
CA ARG A 6 -29.50 -6.20 -23.41
C ARG A 6 -29.59 -4.92 -24.26
N PRO A 7 -28.90 -3.82 -23.92
CA PRO A 7 -28.61 -2.76 -24.88
C PRO A 7 -27.28 -3.04 -25.60
N ALA A 8 -27.33 -2.96 -26.92
CA ALA A 8 -26.18 -2.90 -27.81
C ALA A 8 -25.60 -1.49 -27.79
N VAL A 9 -24.27 -1.38 -27.69
CA VAL A 9 -23.55 -0.12 -27.90
C VAL A 9 -22.81 -0.21 -29.22
N ALA A 10 -23.21 0.70 -30.10
CA ALA A 10 -22.65 0.87 -31.46
C ALA A 10 -21.27 1.56 -31.38
N GLY A 11 -20.34 1.07 -32.18
CA GLY A 11 -19.03 1.68 -32.39
C GLY A 11 -19.12 2.95 -33.23
N LEU A 12 -18.19 3.88 -32.98
CA LEU A 12 -17.91 4.99 -33.88
C LEU A 12 -16.41 5.00 -34.15
N MET A 13 -16.04 4.62 -35.35
CA MET A 13 -14.72 4.84 -35.95
C MET A 13 -14.66 6.27 -36.50
N LEU A 14 -13.58 6.97 -36.22
CA LEU A 14 -13.22 8.15 -36.99
C LEU A 14 -11.74 8.03 -37.42
N ALA A 15 -11.53 7.93 -38.73
CA ALA A 15 -10.27 7.96 -39.40
C ALA A 15 -10.09 9.34 -40.07
N ALA A 16 -8.86 9.63 -40.46
CA ALA A 16 -8.32 10.69 -41.31
C ALA A 16 -7.57 11.77 -40.50
N GLY A 17 -6.41 12.26 -40.96
CA GLY A 17 -5.79 12.22 -42.28
C GLY A 17 -4.38 12.81 -42.25
N ILE A 18 -3.63 12.39 -43.22
CA ILE A 18 -2.26 12.70 -43.55
C ILE A 18 -2.18 14.11 -44.15
N ALA A 19 -1.19 14.92 -43.72
CA ALA A 19 -0.73 16.05 -44.58
C ALA A 19 0.80 16.12 -44.58
N ALA A 20 1.37 15.69 -45.69
CA ALA A 20 2.76 15.90 -46.07
C ALA A 20 2.90 17.31 -46.69
N CYS A 21 3.89 18.08 -46.28
CA CYS A 21 4.37 19.22 -47.01
C CYS A 21 5.88 19.08 -47.26
N LYS A 22 6.19 18.79 -48.53
CA LYS A 22 7.50 18.83 -49.14
C LYS A 22 7.77 20.27 -49.63
N LYS A 23 8.94 20.83 -49.35
CA LYS A 23 9.45 21.97 -50.12
C LYS A 23 10.96 21.85 -50.29
N GLU A 24 11.34 21.70 -51.55
CA GLU A 24 12.70 21.75 -52.08
C GLU A 24 13.19 23.19 -52.27
N GLY A 25 14.49 23.31 -52.30
CA GLY A 25 15.22 24.40 -52.99
C GLY A 25 16.25 25.10 -52.11
N ALA A 26 17.45 25.02 -52.34
CA ALA A 26 18.43 25.35 -53.30
C ALA A 26 19.84 25.36 -52.70
N ALA A 27 20.79 24.84 -53.42
CA ALA A 27 22.20 24.80 -53.11
C ALA A 27 22.87 26.19 -53.25
N VAL A 28 23.84 26.47 -52.37
CA VAL A 28 25.00 27.30 -52.65
C VAL A 28 26.24 26.70 -52.03
N ASP A 29 27.19 26.41 -52.88
CA ASP A 29 28.57 25.99 -52.71
C ASP A 29 29.42 27.15 -52.16
N THR A 30 30.36 26.92 -51.26
CA THR A 30 31.77 27.36 -51.35
C THR A 30 32.58 27.02 -50.11
N THR A 31 33.52 26.12 -50.33
CA THR A 31 34.93 26.10 -49.88
C THR A 31 35.38 26.45 -48.48
N ALA A 32 36.11 25.44 -47.98
CA ALA A 32 37.43 25.55 -47.38
C ALA A 32 37.54 25.48 -45.82
N MET A 33 38.16 24.35 -45.47
CA MET A 33 39.22 24.17 -44.47
C MET A 33 39.00 24.66 -43.03
N ALA A 34 38.78 23.71 -42.13
CA ALA A 34 39.66 23.41 -40.99
C ALA A 34 39.12 22.21 -40.22
N LYS A 35 39.95 21.21 -40.06
CA LYS A 35 39.70 20.05 -39.17
C LYS A 35 40.01 20.49 -37.76
N PRO A 36 39.07 20.44 -36.84
CA PRO A 36 39.38 20.32 -35.40
C PRO A 36 39.25 18.86 -34.98
N ALA A 37 40.14 18.50 -34.10
CA ALA A 37 40.34 17.19 -33.54
C ALA A 37 39.06 16.58 -32.93
N ASP A 38 38.97 15.30 -33.20
CA ASP A 38 38.06 14.36 -32.62
C ASP A 38 38.32 14.27 -31.09
N THR A 39 37.49 14.94 -30.31
CA THR A 39 37.35 14.69 -28.88
C THR A 39 35.96 14.11 -28.68
N THR A 40 35.80 12.85 -29.01
CA THR A 40 34.74 12.00 -28.49
C THR A 40 34.95 11.86 -26.99
N ALA A 41 34.49 12.87 -26.25
CA ALA A 41 34.17 12.68 -24.82
C ALA A 41 32.99 11.73 -24.77
N ALA A 42 33.31 10.44 -24.65
CA ALA A 42 32.30 9.47 -24.23
C ALA A 42 31.76 9.94 -22.89
N ALA A 43 30.58 10.54 -22.92
CA ALA A 43 29.81 10.77 -21.71
C ALA A 43 29.54 9.38 -21.11
N ALA A 44 30.36 9.00 -20.12
CA ALA A 44 30.09 7.84 -19.30
C ALA A 44 28.71 8.09 -18.67
N ALA A 45 27.70 7.36 -19.16
CA ALA A 45 26.42 7.29 -18.51
C ALA A 45 26.69 6.81 -17.08
N VAL A 46 26.61 7.71 -16.14
CA VAL A 46 26.59 7.37 -14.72
C VAL A 46 25.31 6.59 -14.51
N THR A 47 25.38 5.28 -14.60
CA THR A 47 24.32 4.39 -14.16
C THR A 47 24.27 4.50 -12.64
N THR A 48 23.51 5.49 -12.14
CA THR A 48 23.17 5.57 -10.72
C THR A 48 22.24 4.40 -10.44
N THR A 49 22.81 3.30 -9.95
CA THR A 49 22.00 2.23 -9.39
C THR A 49 21.14 2.83 -8.30
N PRO A 50 19.80 2.70 -8.35
CA PRO A 50 18.95 3.20 -7.29
C PRO A 50 19.41 2.62 -5.94
N PRO A 51 19.31 3.38 -4.83
CA PRO A 51 19.65 2.83 -3.53
C PRO A 51 18.83 1.56 -3.28
N PRO A 52 19.40 0.56 -2.60
CA PRO A 52 18.69 -0.69 -2.33
C PRO A 52 17.39 -0.39 -1.57
N SER A 53 16.29 -1.03 -2.00
CA SER A 53 15.00 -0.88 -1.34
C SER A 53 15.08 -1.34 0.11
N LYS A 54 14.47 -0.58 1.02
CA LYS A 54 14.28 -1.03 2.41
C LYS A 54 13.29 -2.21 2.52
N TRP A 55 12.45 -2.42 1.50
CA TRP A 55 11.44 -3.48 1.45
C TRP A 55 12.03 -4.80 0.92
N THR A 56 13.03 -5.31 1.63
CA THR A 56 13.50 -6.68 1.43
C THR A 56 12.46 -7.68 1.94
N ALA A 57 12.54 -8.95 1.54
CA ALA A 57 11.60 -9.96 2.03
C ALA A 57 11.61 -10.08 3.58
N PRO A 58 12.75 -10.13 4.29
CA PRO A 58 12.77 -10.11 5.76
C PRO A 58 12.07 -8.89 6.38
N ASN A 59 12.32 -7.68 5.85
CA ASN A 59 11.71 -6.45 6.34
C ASN A 59 10.20 -6.42 6.11
N THR A 60 9.76 -6.88 4.94
CA THR A 60 8.34 -7.00 4.59
C THR A 60 7.61 -7.95 5.53
N VAL A 61 8.21 -9.11 5.82
CA VAL A 61 7.63 -10.09 6.77
C VAL A 61 7.60 -9.51 8.19
N GLY A 62 8.67 -8.86 8.63
CA GLY A 62 8.73 -8.20 9.94
C GLY A 62 7.65 -7.15 10.11
N PHE A 63 7.48 -6.28 9.12
CA PHE A 63 6.45 -5.25 9.11
C PHE A 63 5.03 -5.84 9.12
N ALA A 64 4.73 -6.79 8.22
CA ALA A 64 3.42 -7.43 8.15
C ALA A 64 3.09 -8.20 9.44
N TRP A 65 4.08 -8.85 10.04
CA TRP A 65 3.89 -9.51 11.34
C TRP A 65 3.56 -8.51 12.45
N ALA A 66 4.32 -7.41 12.56
CA ALA A 66 4.10 -6.40 13.60
C ALA A 66 2.73 -5.74 13.47
N ALA A 67 2.35 -5.33 12.25
CA ALA A 67 1.05 -4.73 11.96
C ALA A 67 -0.10 -5.64 12.40
N ASN A 68 -0.12 -6.88 11.88
CA ASN A 68 -1.22 -7.78 12.17
C ASN A 68 -1.28 -8.21 13.65
N ASN A 69 -0.11 -8.41 14.30
CA ASN A 69 -0.07 -8.80 15.70
C ASN A 69 -0.55 -7.69 16.63
N GLY A 70 -0.20 -6.44 16.35
CA GLY A 70 -0.69 -5.26 17.09
C GLY A 70 -2.19 -5.12 16.97
N GLU A 71 -2.71 -5.14 15.74
CA GLU A 71 -4.15 -5.01 15.46
C GLU A 71 -4.99 -6.10 16.13
N VAL A 72 -4.52 -7.36 16.12
CA VAL A 72 -5.23 -8.44 16.82
C VAL A 72 -5.36 -8.17 18.32
N GLN A 73 -4.35 -7.59 18.96
CA GLN A 73 -4.38 -7.30 20.39
C GLN A 73 -5.35 -6.15 20.71
N VAL A 74 -5.28 -5.05 19.95
CA VAL A 74 -6.14 -3.88 20.12
C VAL A 74 -7.60 -4.24 19.81
N ALA A 75 -7.85 -4.97 18.73
CA ALA A 75 -9.19 -5.39 18.35
C ALA A 75 -9.82 -6.36 19.38
N LYS A 76 -9.05 -7.29 19.95
CA LYS A 76 -9.52 -8.15 21.06
C LYS A 76 -9.93 -7.35 22.30
N LEU A 77 -9.18 -6.29 22.62
CA LEU A 77 -9.58 -5.39 23.68
C LEU A 77 -10.93 -4.73 23.36
N ALA A 78 -11.10 -4.28 22.11
CA ALA A 78 -12.33 -3.64 21.66
C ALA A 78 -13.54 -4.57 21.66
N GLU A 79 -13.40 -5.87 21.38
CA GLU A 79 -14.49 -6.85 21.56
C GLU A 79 -15.08 -6.84 22.96
N THR A 80 -14.26 -6.56 23.97
CA THR A 80 -14.68 -6.57 25.37
C THR A 80 -15.07 -5.20 25.91
N LYS A 81 -14.44 -4.15 25.41
CA LYS A 81 -14.61 -2.77 25.93
C LYS A 81 -15.63 -1.94 25.17
N ALA A 82 -15.82 -2.16 23.86
CA ALA A 82 -16.76 -1.38 23.09
C ALA A 82 -18.18 -1.44 23.65
N GLY A 83 -18.81 -0.28 23.76
CA GLY A 83 -20.22 -0.14 24.16
C GLY A 83 -21.16 -0.23 22.97
N ASN A 84 -20.78 0.35 21.84
CA ASN A 84 -21.53 0.37 20.60
C ASN A 84 -21.47 -1.00 19.89
N ALA A 85 -22.63 -1.51 19.45
CA ALA A 85 -22.71 -2.82 18.80
C ALA A 85 -21.99 -2.89 17.45
N ASP A 86 -22.02 -1.80 16.65
CA ASP A 86 -21.33 -1.73 15.36
C ASP A 86 -19.82 -1.67 15.54
N VAL A 87 -19.33 -0.95 16.56
CA VAL A 87 -17.91 -0.92 16.95
C VAL A 87 -17.43 -2.30 17.37
N LYS A 88 -18.22 -3.00 18.18
CA LYS A 88 -17.91 -4.38 18.57
C LYS A 88 -17.91 -5.35 17.38
N ALA A 89 -18.82 -5.20 16.44
CA ALA A 89 -18.86 -5.99 15.21
C ALA A 89 -17.62 -5.73 14.34
N TYR A 90 -17.21 -4.46 14.21
CA TYR A 90 -15.99 -4.06 13.53
C TYR A 90 -14.74 -4.69 14.19
N ALA A 91 -14.64 -4.62 15.51
CA ALA A 91 -13.53 -5.23 16.25
C ALA A 91 -13.43 -6.75 15.98
N LYS A 92 -14.57 -7.48 16.00
CA LYS A 92 -14.61 -8.91 15.67
C LYS A 92 -14.12 -9.20 14.24
N MET A 93 -14.51 -8.37 13.28
CA MET A 93 -14.04 -8.46 11.91
C MET A 93 -12.52 -8.26 11.85
N LEU A 94 -11.97 -7.24 12.52
CA LEU A 94 -10.53 -7.00 12.59
C LEU A 94 -9.78 -8.19 13.19
N VAL A 95 -10.26 -8.77 14.30
CA VAL A 95 -9.64 -9.96 14.90
C VAL A 95 -9.58 -11.12 13.92
N ALA A 96 -10.67 -11.38 13.20
CA ALA A 96 -10.72 -12.48 12.22
C ALA A 96 -9.77 -12.24 11.05
N ASP A 97 -9.84 -11.08 10.43
CA ASP A 97 -9.06 -10.75 9.23
C ASP A 97 -7.56 -10.64 9.54
N HIS A 98 -7.17 -9.93 10.60
CA HIS A 98 -5.76 -9.78 10.97
C HIS A 98 -5.15 -11.08 11.50
N SER A 99 -5.92 -11.93 12.20
CA SER A 99 -5.44 -13.27 12.57
C SER A 99 -5.19 -14.15 11.35
N LYS A 100 -6.05 -14.06 10.33
CA LYS A 100 -5.85 -14.77 9.07
C LYS A 100 -4.62 -14.23 8.33
N MET A 101 -4.49 -12.92 8.17
CA MET A 101 -3.33 -12.31 7.52
C MET A 101 -2.02 -12.67 8.23
N LEU A 102 -2.01 -12.72 9.56
CA LEU A 102 -0.85 -13.16 10.33
C LEU A 102 -0.47 -14.62 10.04
N ALA A 103 -1.46 -15.51 9.92
CA ALA A 103 -1.24 -16.90 9.55
C ALA A 103 -0.71 -17.03 8.11
N ASP A 104 -1.26 -16.27 7.17
CA ASP A 104 -0.85 -16.25 5.76
C ASP A 104 0.60 -15.75 5.60
N VAL A 105 0.96 -14.67 6.29
CA VAL A 105 2.34 -14.14 6.32
C VAL A 105 3.31 -15.18 6.87
N LYS A 106 2.97 -15.85 7.97
CA LYS A 106 3.79 -16.91 8.56
C LYS A 106 3.95 -18.10 7.62
N ALA A 107 2.89 -18.53 6.96
CA ALA A 107 2.93 -19.63 6.00
C ALA A 107 3.80 -19.27 4.78
N LEU A 108 3.66 -18.05 4.25
CA LEU A 108 4.46 -17.57 3.14
C LEU A 108 5.94 -17.45 3.50
N ALA A 109 6.27 -16.90 4.66
CA ALA A 109 7.62 -16.78 5.18
C ALA A 109 8.28 -18.17 5.33
N THR A 110 7.55 -19.15 5.87
CA THR A 110 8.01 -20.54 5.98
C THR A 110 8.27 -21.14 4.61
N LYS A 111 7.33 -20.98 3.66
CA LYS A 111 7.46 -21.53 2.30
C LYS A 111 8.65 -20.94 1.54
N THR A 112 8.97 -19.69 1.77
CA THR A 112 10.07 -18.96 1.12
C THR A 112 11.36 -18.99 1.93
N SER A 113 11.38 -19.64 3.10
CA SER A 113 12.51 -19.68 4.04
C SER A 113 12.99 -18.27 4.46
N VAL A 114 12.08 -17.32 4.54
CA VAL A 114 12.36 -15.94 4.97
C VAL A 114 12.19 -15.83 6.47
N VAL A 115 13.22 -15.32 7.15
CA VAL A 115 13.17 -14.97 8.58
C VAL A 115 12.74 -13.50 8.72
N PRO A 116 11.73 -13.19 9.54
CA PRO A 116 11.32 -11.80 9.77
C PRO A 116 12.45 -10.95 10.34
N ASP A 117 12.67 -9.76 9.77
CA ASP A 117 13.52 -8.74 10.38
C ASP A 117 12.65 -7.75 11.18
N THR A 118 12.80 -7.77 12.49
CA THR A 118 12.10 -6.86 13.40
C THR A 118 12.99 -5.70 13.88
N THR A 119 14.16 -5.53 13.28
CA THR A 119 15.11 -4.46 13.66
C THR A 119 14.95 -3.19 12.83
N MET A 120 14.17 -3.24 11.74
CA MET A 120 13.83 -2.08 10.93
C MET A 120 13.07 -1.04 11.77
N ASP A 121 13.39 0.24 11.59
CA ASP A 121 12.79 1.31 12.39
C ASP A 121 11.25 1.38 12.22
N ASP A 122 10.74 1.26 10.99
CA ASP A 122 9.27 1.18 10.76
C ASP A 122 8.60 0.04 11.56
N VAL A 123 9.29 -1.08 11.81
CA VAL A 123 8.77 -2.20 12.61
C VAL A 123 8.78 -1.88 14.09
N LYS A 124 9.89 -1.32 14.60
CA LYS A 124 10.01 -0.90 16.01
C LYS A 124 8.99 0.16 16.37
N ASP A 125 8.84 1.17 15.49
CA ASP A 125 7.87 2.25 15.68
C ASP A 125 6.44 1.71 15.72
N LEU A 126 6.09 0.80 14.81
CA LEU A 126 4.77 0.16 14.78
C LEU A 126 4.51 -0.68 16.03
N MET A 127 5.48 -1.48 16.48
CA MET A 127 5.37 -2.27 17.72
C MET A 127 5.24 -1.37 18.97
N GLY A 128 6.00 -0.26 19.01
CA GLY A 128 5.91 0.73 20.07
C GLY A 128 4.53 1.38 20.11
N HIS A 129 4.08 1.88 18.96
CA HIS A 129 2.77 2.50 18.79
C HIS A 129 1.62 1.57 19.22
N SER A 130 1.58 0.33 18.73
CA SER A 130 0.54 -0.63 19.10
C SER A 130 0.50 -0.94 20.60
N ARG A 131 1.67 -1.01 21.25
CA ARG A 131 1.75 -1.20 22.70
C ARG A 131 1.19 -0.01 23.47
N ASP A 132 1.56 1.21 23.07
CA ASP A 132 1.13 2.43 23.74
C ASP A 132 -0.38 2.65 23.53
N GLU A 133 -0.87 2.39 22.32
CA GLU A 133 -2.30 2.41 22.01
C GLU A 133 -3.10 1.39 22.84
N LEU A 134 -2.61 0.15 22.91
CA LEU A 134 -3.25 -0.89 23.73
C LEU A 134 -3.33 -0.47 25.19
N LYS A 135 -2.28 0.17 25.71
CA LYS A 135 -2.25 0.72 27.07
C LYS A 135 -3.29 1.82 27.25
N ASP A 136 -3.29 2.83 26.37
CA ASP A 136 -4.22 3.95 26.43
C ASP A 136 -5.68 3.47 26.43
N LEU A 137 -6.02 2.59 25.49
CA LEU A 137 -7.37 2.03 25.39
C LEU A 137 -7.72 1.12 26.58
N THR A 138 -6.73 0.46 27.20
CA THR A 138 -6.94 -0.33 28.42
C THR A 138 -7.27 0.57 29.60
N ASP A 139 -6.59 1.67 29.77
CA ASP A 139 -6.73 2.58 30.91
C ASP A 139 -8.00 3.45 30.78
N LYS A 140 -8.47 3.73 29.59
CA LYS A 140 -9.67 4.56 29.34
C LYS A 140 -10.95 3.84 29.78
N ALA A 141 -11.86 4.58 30.42
CA ALA A 141 -13.16 4.05 30.84
C ALA A 141 -14.04 3.67 29.64
N LYS A 142 -14.86 2.62 29.79
CA LYS A 142 -15.84 2.22 28.75
C LYS A 142 -16.89 3.31 28.55
N GLY A 143 -17.39 3.44 27.33
CA GLY A 143 -18.46 4.36 26.98
C GLY A 143 -18.31 4.91 25.57
N ALA A 144 -19.19 5.86 25.21
CA ALA A 144 -19.21 6.45 23.87
C ALA A 144 -17.87 7.11 23.49
N ASP A 145 -17.18 7.75 24.44
CA ASP A 145 -15.87 8.36 24.21
C ASP A 145 -14.76 7.33 23.96
N TRP A 146 -14.88 6.13 24.55
CA TRP A 146 -14.01 5.02 24.26
C TRP A 146 -14.20 4.52 22.83
N ASP A 147 -15.47 4.34 22.43
CA ASP A 147 -15.82 3.88 21.07
C ASP A 147 -15.32 4.86 20.00
N LYS A 148 -15.51 6.17 20.23
CA LYS A 148 -15.00 7.22 19.34
C LYS A 148 -13.48 7.21 19.22
N ASP A 149 -12.79 7.07 20.34
CA ASP A 149 -11.33 7.05 20.39
C ASP A 149 -10.77 5.82 19.67
N PHE A 150 -11.31 4.62 19.95
CA PHE A 150 -10.92 3.40 19.26
C PHE A 150 -11.09 3.53 17.75
N ILE A 151 -12.26 3.99 17.28
CA ILE A 151 -12.52 4.16 15.84
C ILE A 151 -11.61 5.24 15.24
N GLY A 152 -11.34 6.34 15.95
CA GLY A 152 -10.41 7.37 15.50
C GLY A 152 -9.00 6.80 15.28
N LYS A 153 -8.50 6.01 16.24
CA LYS A 153 -7.20 5.30 16.14
C LYS A 153 -7.19 4.32 14.95
N MET A 154 -8.27 3.56 14.75
CA MET A 154 -8.38 2.65 13.60
C MET A 154 -8.34 3.37 12.24
N VAL A 155 -8.92 4.56 12.13
CA VAL A 155 -8.80 5.38 10.91
C VAL A 155 -7.35 5.79 10.67
N ASP A 156 -6.69 6.32 11.70
CA ASP A 156 -5.32 6.83 11.58
C ASP A 156 -4.31 5.71 11.29
N ASP A 157 -4.44 4.57 11.96
CA ASP A 157 -3.48 3.48 11.86
C ASP A 157 -3.62 2.70 10.56
N HIS A 158 -4.87 2.42 10.14
CA HIS A 158 -5.09 1.79 8.83
C HIS A 158 -4.63 2.68 7.68
N GLN A 159 -4.78 4.02 7.78
CA GLN A 159 -4.23 4.93 6.78
C GLN A 159 -2.70 4.86 6.73
N LYS A 160 -2.02 4.93 7.89
CA LYS A 160 -0.55 4.85 7.95
C LYS A 160 -0.01 3.52 7.42
N VAL A 161 -0.66 2.41 7.81
CA VAL A 161 -0.26 1.06 7.35
C VAL A 161 -0.50 0.92 5.84
N LEU A 162 -1.62 1.45 5.32
CA LEU A 162 -1.91 1.44 3.88
C LEU A 162 -0.84 2.19 3.08
N ASP A 163 -0.43 3.37 3.54
CA ASP A 163 0.63 4.15 2.89
C ASP A 163 1.96 3.38 2.85
N LYS A 164 2.32 2.69 3.95
CA LYS A 164 3.52 1.83 4.02
C LYS A 164 3.42 0.61 3.11
N LEU A 165 2.26 -0.03 3.03
CA LEU A 165 2.03 -1.17 2.13
C LEU A 165 2.13 -0.75 0.67
N GLN A 166 1.58 0.41 0.31
CA GLN A 166 1.69 0.95 -1.05
C GLN A 166 3.13 1.31 -1.42
N ASP A 167 3.91 1.86 -0.47
CA ASP A 167 5.34 2.08 -0.65
C ASP A 167 6.09 0.75 -0.85
N ALA A 168 5.77 -0.27 -0.05
CA ALA A 168 6.35 -1.60 -0.17
C ALA A 168 6.03 -2.25 -1.53
N VAL A 169 4.78 -2.16 -2.00
CA VAL A 169 4.36 -2.68 -3.33
C VAL A 169 5.17 -2.04 -4.46
N LYS A 170 5.41 -0.73 -4.38
CA LYS A 170 6.17 0.01 -5.42
C LYS A 170 7.66 -0.33 -5.42
N ASN A 171 8.22 -0.67 -4.27
CA ASN A 171 9.66 -0.75 -4.07
C ASN A 171 10.19 -2.19 -3.86
N THR A 172 9.33 -3.19 -3.68
CA THR A 172 9.77 -4.60 -3.68
C THR A 172 9.96 -5.10 -5.11
N THR A 173 11.01 -5.90 -5.34
CA THR A 173 11.29 -6.52 -6.64
C THR A 173 10.86 -7.98 -6.71
N ASP A 174 10.41 -8.56 -5.60
CA ASP A 174 9.95 -9.94 -5.51
C ASP A 174 8.46 -10.05 -5.80
N SER A 175 8.10 -10.73 -6.88
CA SER A 175 6.72 -10.87 -7.33
C SER A 175 5.81 -11.60 -6.32
N THR A 176 6.38 -12.52 -5.52
CA THR A 176 5.66 -13.24 -4.47
C THR A 176 5.18 -12.27 -3.40
N TRP A 177 6.10 -11.39 -2.95
CA TRP A 177 5.80 -10.38 -1.94
C TRP A 177 4.94 -9.24 -2.51
N THR A 178 5.15 -8.84 -3.76
CA THR A 178 4.28 -7.86 -4.44
C THR A 178 2.82 -8.30 -4.39
N LYS A 179 2.54 -9.56 -4.71
CA LYS A 179 1.18 -10.10 -4.67
C LYS A 179 0.59 -10.05 -3.26
N ALA A 180 1.33 -10.58 -2.27
CA ALA A 180 0.88 -10.60 -0.87
C ALA A 180 0.62 -9.18 -0.31
N LEU A 181 1.51 -8.23 -0.61
CA LEU A 181 1.35 -6.82 -0.22
C LEU A 181 0.14 -6.16 -0.88
N THR A 182 -0.13 -6.46 -2.15
CA THR A 182 -1.29 -5.93 -2.88
C THR A 182 -2.60 -6.44 -2.27
N GLU A 183 -2.67 -7.74 -1.95
CA GLU A 183 -3.82 -8.35 -1.28
C GLU A 183 -4.04 -7.74 0.11
N ALA A 184 -2.96 -7.58 0.89
CA ALA A 184 -3.01 -6.93 2.20
C ALA A 184 -3.47 -5.47 2.10
N SER A 185 -2.96 -4.71 1.13
CA SER A 185 -3.38 -3.31 0.89
C SER A 185 -4.88 -3.20 0.61
N GLY A 186 -5.43 -4.12 -0.20
CA GLY A 186 -6.87 -4.17 -0.46
C GLY A 186 -7.68 -4.40 0.81
N LYS A 187 -7.23 -5.32 1.68
CA LYS A 187 -7.91 -5.63 2.94
C LYS A 187 -7.83 -4.46 3.94
N VAL A 188 -6.66 -3.84 4.07
CA VAL A 188 -6.47 -2.65 4.94
C VAL A 188 -7.33 -1.48 4.46
N GLN A 189 -7.47 -1.30 3.13
CA GLN A 189 -8.37 -0.28 2.57
C GLN A 189 -9.85 -0.55 2.93
N GLU A 190 -10.30 -1.80 2.90
CA GLU A 190 -11.65 -2.17 3.33
C GLU A 190 -11.89 -1.84 4.81
N HIS A 191 -10.91 -2.15 5.67
CA HIS A 191 -10.98 -1.82 7.10
C HIS A 191 -11.03 -0.32 7.34
N LEU A 192 -10.17 0.45 6.67
CA LEU A 192 -10.16 1.91 6.73
C LEU A 192 -11.51 2.51 6.35
N THR A 193 -12.08 2.06 5.23
CA THR A 193 -13.39 2.53 4.77
C THR A 193 -14.48 2.31 5.83
N LYS A 194 -14.51 1.11 6.42
CA LYS A 194 -15.48 0.79 7.49
C LYS A 194 -15.26 1.61 8.75
N ALA A 195 -13.99 1.85 9.14
CA ALA A 195 -13.68 2.72 10.28
C ALA A 195 -14.17 4.15 10.06
N GLN A 196 -13.96 4.71 8.85
CA GLN A 196 -14.43 6.04 8.47
C GLN A 196 -15.97 6.14 8.49
N GLU A 197 -16.67 5.11 8.00
CA GLU A 197 -18.13 5.02 8.08
C GLU A 197 -18.63 5.02 9.53
N LEU A 198 -17.97 4.26 10.41
CA LEU A 198 -18.30 4.23 11.84
C LEU A 198 -17.98 5.55 12.52
N GLN A 199 -16.84 6.16 12.20
CA GLN A 199 -16.47 7.48 12.73
C GLN A 199 -17.51 8.54 12.39
N ALA A 200 -18.06 8.50 11.17
CA ALA A 200 -19.13 9.43 10.78
C ALA A 200 -20.44 9.22 11.56
N LYS A 201 -20.75 7.98 11.97
CA LYS A 201 -21.95 7.65 12.77
C LYS A 201 -21.81 7.96 14.26
N LEU A 202 -20.59 7.97 14.79
CA LEU A 202 -20.30 8.18 16.21
C LEU A 202 -20.14 9.66 16.61
N LYS A 203 -20.32 10.58 15.66
CA LYS A 203 -20.19 12.04 15.91
C LYS A 203 -21.19 12.59 16.89
#